data_2480e087b6b0d66fd63585acb54116fa
#
_entry.id   2480e087b6b0d66fd63585acb54116fa
#
_cell.length_a   1.000
_cell.length_b   1.000
_cell.length_c   1.000
_cell.angle_alpha   90.00
_cell.angle_beta   90.00
_cell.angle_gamma   90.00
#
_symmetry.space_group_name_H-M   'P 1'
#
loop_
_entity.id
_entity.type
_entity.pdbx_description
1 polymer ?
#
loop_
_entity_poly.entity_id
_entity_poly.type
_entity_poly.pdbx_seq_one_letter_code
_entity_poly.pdbx_strand_id
1 'polypeptide(L)'
;MKRTTKILSISLLVCLSIYTTVYLNLNRGSKVVNGIEISEVLLVHTRDRGIDYCEILSTATKGDEESIRELLLLEIYDAAGYDHGTVIVDLIKIVGEDKIIRAIEVMNCKQKTSITSYIEAGLQYGNNPNSAKQELNDIFPDVYNSLKC
;
A
#
# COMPACT_ATOMS: atom_id res chain seq x y z
N MET A 1 -26.54 13.84 -48.60
CA MET A 1 -26.45 12.64 -47.77
C MET A 1 -25.02 12.22 -47.36
N LYS A 2 -23.97 12.31 -48.19
CA LYS A 2 -22.61 11.85 -47.83
C LYS A 2 -21.87 12.69 -46.73
N ARG A 3 -22.28 13.91 -46.46
CA ARG A 3 -21.61 14.80 -45.48
C ARG A 3 -22.10 14.58 -44.05
N THR A 4 -23.36 14.27 -43.86
CA THR A 4 -23.98 14.01 -42.56
C THR A 4 -23.52 12.65 -41.97
N THR A 5 -23.33 11.61 -42.78
CA THR A 5 -22.82 10.33 -42.37
C THR A 5 -21.36 10.39 -41.89
N LYS A 6 -20.51 11.23 -42.49
CA LYS A 6 -19.10 11.43 -42.02
C LYS A 6 -19.04 12.12 -40.65
N ILE A 7 -19.93 13.12 -40.42
CA ILE A 7 -19.96 13.83 -39.13
C ILE A 7 -20.45 12.89 -38.03
N LEU A 8 -21.44 12.04 -38.28
CA LEU A 8 -21.92 11.03 -37.32
C LEU A 8 -20.84 10.00 -36.97
N SER A 9 -20.05 9.52 -37.96
CA SER A 9 -18.95 8.57 -37.73
C SER A 9 -17.83 9.18 -36.85
N ILE A 10 -17.48 10.44 -37.08
CA ILE A 10 -16.42 11.13 -36.28
C ILE A 10 -16.89 11.34 -34.86
N SER A 11 -18.13 11.77 -34.65
CA SER A 11 -18.73 11.95 -33.34
C SER A 11 -18.76 10.63 -32.54
N LEU A 12 -19.12 9.52 -33.19
CA LEU A 12 -19.14 8.19 -32.54
C LEU A 12 -17.74 7.74 -32.10
N LEU A 13 -16.72 7.97 -32.94
CA LEU A 13 -15.32 7.63 -32.61
C LEU A 13 -14.79 8.46 -31.45
N VAL A 14 -15.12 9.76 -31.39
CA VAL A 14 -14.72 10.62 -30.27
C VAL A 14 -15.40 10.19 -28.98
N CYS A 15 -16.69 9.90 -29.00
CA CYS A 15 -17.40 9.38 -27.82
C CYS A 15 -16.84 8.04 -27.35
N LEU A 16 -16.48 7.14 -28.26
CA LEU A 16 -15.89 5.86 -27.94
C LEU A 16 -14.50 6.03 -27.30
N SER A 17 -13.68 6.95 -27.83
CA SER A 17 -12.35 7.22 -27.26
C SER A 17 -12.43 7.86 -25.87
N ILE A 18 -13.37 8.78 -25.64
CA ILE A 18 -13.60 9.37 -24.32
C ILE A 18 -14.10 8.30 -23.35
N TYR A 19 -15.07 7.46 -23.78
CA TYR A 19 -15.60 6.38 -22.95
C TYR A 19 -14.51 5.37 -22.54
N THR A 20 -13.67 4.95 -23.51
CA THR A 20 -12.55 4.02 -23.20
C THR A 20 -11.53 4.66 -22.26
N THR A 21 -11.20 5.95 -22.44
CA THR A 21 -10.27 6.65 -21.55
C THR A 21 -10.84 6.79 -20.14
N VAL A 22 -12.11 7.16 -20.01
CA VAL A 22 -12.80 7.26 -18.72
C VAL A 22 -12.93 5.88 -18.06
N TYR A 23 -13.31 4.84 -18.82
CA TYR A 23 -13.43 3.48 -18.32
C TYR A 23 -12.09 2.91 -17.83
N LEU A 24 -11.00 3.16 -18.57
CA LEU A 24 -9.64 2.75 -18.16
C LEU A 24 -9.17 3.52 -16.93
N ASN A 25 -9.52 4.80 -16.79
CA ASN A 25 -9.18 5.57 -15.60
C ASN A 25 -10.04 5.19 -14.38
N LEU A 26 -11.31 4.82 -14.56
CA LEU A 26 -12.17 4.34 -13.47
C LEU A 26 -11.79 2.93 -12.97
N ASN A 27 -11.15 2.11 -13.81
CA ASN A 27 -10.63 0.79 -13.41
C ASN A 27 -9.20 0.84 -12.83
N ARG A 28 -8.60 2.01 -12.73
CA ARG A 28 -7.37 2.26 -11.98
C ARG A 28 -7.77 2.58 -10.55
N GLY A 29 -8.01 1.57 -9.74
CA GLY A 29 -8.49 1.73 -8.38
C GLY A 29 -7.54 1.11 -7.37
N SER A 30 -7.72 1.53 -6.13
CA SER A 30 -7.18 0.79 -4.99
C SER A 30 -7.67 -0.66 -5.01
N LYS A 31 -6.86 -1.58 -4.48
CA LYS A 31 -7.22 -2.99 -4.31
C LYS A 31 -7.29 -3.31 -2.83
N VAL A 32 -8.29 -4.10 -2.44
CA VAL A 32 -8.41 -4.55 -1.04
C VAL A 32 -7.94 -6.00 -0.95
N VAL A 33 -7.02 -6.28 -0.03
CA VAL A 33 -6.50 -7.61 0.28
C VAL A 33 -6.72 -7.88 1.77
N ASN A 34 -7.57 -8.84 2.08
CA ASN A 34 -7.91 -9.25 3.45
C ASN A 34 -8.28 -8.07 4.40
N GLY A 35 -8.99 -7.07 3.86
CA GLY A 35 -9.44 -5.89 4.60
C GLY A 35 -8.47 -4.70 4.58
N ILE A 36 -7.28 -4.85 4.02
CA ILE A 36 -6.30 -3.77 3.85
C ILE A 36 -6.43 -3.18 2.45
N GLU A 37 -6.61 -1.86 2.36
CA GLU A 37 -6.63 -1.14 1.10
C GLU A 37 -5.21 -0.84 0.64
N ILE A 38 -4.92 -1.15 -0.63
CA ILE A 38 -3.66 -0.86 -1.29
C ILE A 38 -3.93 0.19 -2.36
N SER A 39 -3.24 1.33 -2.29
CA SER A 39 -3.39 2.39 -3.27
C SER A 39 -2.92 1.99 -4.66
N GLU A 40 -3.46 2.63 -5.68
CA GLU A 40 -2.98 2.44 -7.05
C GLU A 40 -1.50 2.80 -7.20
N VAL A 41 -1.04 3.86 -6.52
CA VAL A 41 0.36 4.31 -6.57
C VAL A 41 1.29 3.21 -6.10
N LEU A 42 0.97 2.55 -4.99
CA LEU A 42 1.74 1.44 -4.44
C LEU A 42 1.69 0.21 -5.36
N LEU A 43 0.52 -0.11 -5.92
CA LEU A 43 0.36 -1.24 -6.86
C LEU A 43 1.16 -1.05 -8.15
N VAL A 44 1.18 0.16 -8.71
CA VAL A 44 1.97 0.48 -9.90
C VAL A 44 3.46 0.39 -9.59
N HIS A 45 3.89 1.04 -8.48
CA HIS A 45 5.30 1.05 -8.07
C HIS A 45 5.87 -0.36 -7.87
N THR A 46 5.12 -1.23 -7.21
CA THR A 46 5.57 -2.61 -6.94
C THR A 46 5.52 -3.50 -8.17
N ARG A 47 4.48 -3.38 -9.00
CA ARG A 47 4.36 -4.13 -10.26
C ARG A 47 5.49 -3.78 -11.23
N ASP A 48 5.87 -2.51 -11.36
CA ASP A 48 6.94 -2.07 -12.26
C ASP A 48 8.31 -2.63 -11.83
N ARG A 49 8.43 -3.05 -10.56
CA ARG A 49 9.60 -3.73 -9.99
C ARG A 49 9.48 -5.26 -9.98
N GLY A 50 8.41 -5.82 -10.53
CA GLY A 50 8.16 -7.27 -10.56
C GLY A 50 7.79 -7.86 -9.20
N ILE A 51 7.29 -7.05 -8.25
CA ILE A 51 6.89 -7.47 -6.90
C ILE A 51 5.39 -7.76 -6.90
N ASP A 52 4.98 -8.98 -6.55
CA ASP A 52 3.57 -9.30 -6.28
C ASP A 52 3.18 -8.90 -4.86
N TYR A 53 2.99 -7.61 -4.67
CA TYR A 53 2.64 -7.04 -3.37
C TYR A 53 1.36 -7.62 -2.76
N CYS A 54 0.38 -7.95 -3.61
CA CYS A 54 -0.88 -8.51 -3.15
C CYS A 54 -0.73 -9.93 -2.62
N GLU A 55 0.12 -10.74 -3.21
CA GLU A 55 0.41 -12.11 -2.75
C GLU A 55 1.14 -12.06 -1.41
N ILE A 56 2.21 -11.26 -1.32
CA ILE A 56 2.98 -11.07 -0.07
C ILE A 56 2.04 -10.60 1.05
N LEU A 57 1.22 -9.56 0.81
CA LEU A 57 0.28 -9.05 1.81
C LEU A 57 -0.77 -10.10 2.19
N SER A 58 -1.30 -10.85 1.23
CA SER A 58 -2.31 -11.89 1.49
C SER A 58 -1.78 -12.99 2.41
N THR A 59 -0.51 -13.34 2.31
CA THR A 59 0.15 -14.35 3.15
C THR A 59 0.54 -13.74 4.50
N ALA A 60 1.06 -12.53 4.52
CA ALA A 60 1.40 -11.80 5.74
C ALA A 60 0.19 -11.61 6.67
N THR A 61 -0.98 -11.29 6.12
CA THR A 61 -2.23 -11.12 6.92
C THR A 61 -2.71 -12.42 7.57
N LYS A 62 -2.29 -13.58 7.09
CA LYS A 62 -2.51 -14.88 7.74
C LYS A 62 -1.54 -15.15 8.89
N GLY A 63 -0.55 -14.28 9.05
CA GLY A 63 0.47 -14.34 10.08
C GLY A 63 1.68 -15.19 9.70
N ASP A 64 1.91 -15.40 8.41
CA ASP A 64 3.14 -15.99 7.91
C ASP A 64 4.32 -15.05 8.18
N GLU A 65 5.28 -15.51 8.97
CA GLU A 65 6.36 -14.67 9.47
C GLU A 65 7.37 -14.28 8.39
N GLU A 66 7.58 -15.14 7.41
CA GLU A 66 8.48 -14.84 6.29
C GLU A 66 7.87 -13.77 5.38
N SER A 67 6.58 -13.88 5.05
CA SER A 67 5.86 -12.88 4.27
C SER A 67 5.75 -11.54 5.00
N ILE A 68 5.57 -11.56 6.34
CA ILE A 68 5.61 -10.34 7.16
C ILE A 68 6.99 -9.69 7.04
N ARG A 69 8.05 -10.47 7.19
CA ARG A 69 9.43 -9.98 7.07
C ARG A 69 9.72 -9.43 5.68
N GLU A 70 9.33 -10.16 4.65
CA GLU A 70 9.47 -9.71 3.26
C GLU A 70 8.77 -8.37 3.06
N LEU A 71 7.50 -8.23 3.48
CA LEU A 71 6.75 -6.99 3.36
C LEU A 71 7.44 -5.83 4.07
N LEU A 72 7.88 -6.03 5.32
CA LEU A 72 8.55 -5.00 6.12
C LEU A 72 9.88 -4.54 5.52
N LEU A 73 10.55 -5.39 4.74
CA LEU A 73 11.85 -5.11 4.12
C LEU A 73 11.74 -4.55 2.70
N LEU A 74 10.55 -4.39 2.16
CA LEU A 74 10.39 -3.78 0.84
C LEU A 74 10.86 -2.33 0.85
N GLU A 75 11.79 -2.02 -0.05
CA GLU A 75 12.25 -0.65 -0.25
C GLU A 75 11.29 0.09 -1.18
N ILE A 76 10.37 0.84 -0.62
CA ILE A 76 9.36 1.63 -1.32
C ILE A 76 9.64 3.12 -1.08
N TYR A 77 9.65 3.93 -2.14
CA TYR A 77 10.04 5.33 -2.07
C TYR A 77 8.90 6.26 -2.48
N ASP A 78 9.08 7.55 -2.22
CA ASP A 78 8.17 8.64 -2.57
C ASP A 78 6.73 8.43 -2.05
N ALA A 79 5.73 8.81 -2.84
CA ALA A 79 4.33 8.69 -2.47
C ALA A 79 3.91 7.25 -2.14
N ALA A 80 4.45 6.26 -2.87
CA ALA A 80 4.20 4.84 -2.58
C ALA A 80 4.72 4.41 -1.21
N GLY A 81 5.77 5.06 -0.69
CA GLY A 81 6.32 4.79 0.65
C GLY A 81 5.35 5.16 1.78
N TYR A 82 4.60 6.27 1.65
CA TYR A 82 3.55 6.65 2.60
C TYR A 82 2.41 5.63 2.61
N ASP A 83 1.98 5.21 1.42
CA ASP A 83 0.92 4.20 1.27
C ASP A 83 1.36 2.85 1.82
N HIS A 84 2.63 2.46 1.59
CA HIS A 84 3.23 1.27 2.17
C HIS A 84 3.24 1.33 3.71
N GLY A 85 3.58 2.47 4.28
CA GLY A 85 3.49 2.70 5.72
C GLY A 85 2.07 2.50 6.27
N THR A 86 1.06 2.98 5.56
CA THR A 86 -0.35 2.75 5.91
C THR A 86 -0.71 1.27 5.91
N VAL A 87 -0.27 0.52 4.89
CA VAL A 87 -0.47 -0.94 4.82
C VAL A 87 0.20 -1.66 5.98
N ILE A 88 1.43 -1.26 6.37
CA ILE A 88 2.13 -1.84 7.53
C ILE A 88 1.35 -1.59 8.82
N VAL A 89 0.86 -0.37 9.04
CA VAL A 89 0.04 -0.03 10.22
C VAL A 89 -1.22 -0.90 10.29
N ASP A 90 -1.91 -1.09 9.17
CA ASP A 90 -3.11 -1.93 9.13
C ASP A 90 -2.78 -3.43 9.27
N LEU A 91 -1.63 -3.87 8.75
CA LEU A 91 -1.14 -5.24 8.98
C LEU A 91 -0.90 -5.49 10.47
N ILE A 92 -0.22 -4.57 11.19
CA ILE A 92 0.03 -4.70 12.65
C ILE A 92 -1.30 -4.88 13.40
N LYS A 93 -2.33 -4.09 13.07
CA LYS A 93 -3.66 -4.20 13.68
C LYS A 93 -4.32 -5.56 13.44
N ILE A 94 -4.10 -6.18 12.28
CA ILE A 94 -4.70 -7.48 11.92
C ILE A 94 -3.95 -8.64 12.56
N VAL A 95 -2.62 -8.67 12.47
CA VAL A 95 -1.83 -9.82 12.91
C VAL A 95 -1.40 -9.74 14.37
N GLY A 96 -1.42 -8.54 14.96
CA GLY A 96 -0.95 -8.26 16.33
C GLY A 96 0.54 -7.97 16.41
N GLU A 97 0.94 -7.25 17.45
CA GLU A 97 2.33 -6.83 17.67
C GLU A 97 3.31 -8.02 17.79
N ASP A 98 2.91 -9.10 18.48
CA ASP A 98 3.75 -10.27 18.67
C ASP A 98 4.33 -10.87 17.38
N LYS A 99 3.53 -10.94 16.31
CA LYS A 99 3.99 -11.51 15.03
C LYS A 99 4.94 -10.55 14.31
N ILE A 100 4.69 -9.26 14.42
CA ILE A 100 5.57 -8.23 13.88
C ILE A 100 6.91 -8.23 14.60
N ILE A 101 6.91 -8.34 15.94
CA ILE A 101 8.12 -8.39 16.77
C ILE A 101 9.01 -9.56 16.36
N ARG A 102 8.45 -10.77 16.21
CA ARG A 102 9.21 -11.94 15.75
C ARG A 102 9.86 -11.71 14.38
N ALA A 103 9.17 -11.05 13.47
CA ALA A 103 9.74 -10.71 12.17
C ALA A 103 10.89 -9.67 12.27
N ILE A 104 10.81 -8.76 13.25
CA ILE A 104 11.78 -7.67 13.46
C ILE A 104 13.03 -8.14 14.23
N GLU A 105 12.92 -9.13 15.10
CA GLU A 105 14.00 -9.58 16.00
C GLU A 105 15.31 -9.92 15.28
N VAL A 106 15.23 -10.47 14.08
CA VAL A 106 16.39 -10.87 13.26
C VAL A 106 16.95 -9.75 12.39
N MET A 107 16.38 -8.54 12.46
CA MET A 107 16.74 -7.41 11.61
C MET A 107 17.85 -6.55 12.22
N ASN A 108 18.69 -5.99 11.34
CA ASN A 108 19.72 -5.05 11.75
C ASN A 108 19.16 -3.63 11.99
N CYS A 109 19.95 -2.75 12.62
CA CYS A 109 19.53 -1.40 12.95
C CYS A 109 19.06 -0.57 11.74
N LYS A 110 19.71 -0.71 10.59
CA LYS A 110 19.31 0.03 9.39
C LYS A 110 17.91 -0.38 8.92
N GLN A 111 17.61 -1.68 8.94
CA GLN A 111 16.30 -2.23 8.60
C GLN A 111 15.24 -1.74 9.60
N LYS A 112 15.53 -1.82 10.90
CA LYS A 112 14.62 -1.33 11.95
C LYS A 112 14.31 0.16 11.81
N THR A 113 15.31 0.99 11.50
CA THR A 113 15.12 2.43 11.24
C THR A 113 14.19 2.67 10.03
N SER A 114 14.36 1.92 8.94
CA SER A 114 13.48 2.04 7.77
C SER A 114 12.03 1.69 8.11
N ILE A 115 11.83 0.58 8.86
CA ILE A 115 10.50 0.15 9.29
C ILE A 115 9.84 1.19 10.19
N THR A 116 10.61 1.75 11.16
CA THR A 116 10.13 2.84 12.00
C THR A 116 9.60 3.99 11.16
N SER A 117 10.37 4.43 10.16
CA SER A 117 9.97 5.54 9.28
C SER A 117 8.70 5.23 8.48
N TYR A 118 8.51 3.99 8.01
CA TYR A 118 7.26 3.59 7.33
C TYR A 118 6.07 3.60 8.28
N ILE A 119 6.21 3.04 9.49
CA ILE A 119 5.10 3.00 10.45
C ILE A 119 4.72 4.43 10.88
N GLU A 120 5.68 5.30 11.17
CA GLU A 120 5.43 6.70 11.51
C GLU A 120 4.73 7.44 10.36
N ALA A 121 5.17 7.24 9.12
CA ALA A 121 4.50 7.79 7.94
C ALA A 121 3.06 7.26 7.80
N GLY A 122 2.83 5.97 7.99
CA GLY A 122 1.51 5.36 7.95
C GLY A 122 0.58 5.88 9.05
N LEU A 123 1.09 6.12 10.26
CA LEU A 123 0.34 6.72 11.35
C LEU A 123 0.00 8.19 11.08
N GLN A 124 0.91 8.92 10.43
CA GLN A 124 0.72 10.36 10.15
C GLN A 124 -0.20 10.61 8.96
N TYR A 125 -0.12 9.81 7.90
CA TYR A 125 -0.79 10.06 6.62
C TYR A 125 -1.87 9.03 6.27
N GLY A 126 -2.04 7.99 7.08
CA GLY A 126 -3.07 6.97 6.85
C GLY A 126 -4.50 7.49 7.00
N ASN A 127 -5.46 6.73 6.47
CA ASN A 127 -6.89 7.08 6.43
C ASN A 127 -7.60 7.11 7.80
N ASN A 128 -6.88 7.17 8.90
CA ASN A 128 -7.49 7.25 10.22
C ASN A 128 -7.79 8.72 10.57
N PRO A 129 -9.07 9.14 10.64
CA PRO A 129 -9.45 10.52 10.93
C PRO A 129 -8.97 11.04 12.30
N ASN A 130 -8.54 10.14 13.18
CA ASN A 130 -7.98 10.46 14.50
C ASN A 130 -6.43 10.42 14.50
N SER A 131 -5.78 10.17 13.37
CA SER A 131 -4.33 9.93 13.30
C SER A 131 -3.46 11.20 13.38
N ALA A 132 -4.05 12.36 13.39
CA ALA A 132 -3.33 13.64 13.29
C ALA A 132 -2.32 13.93 14.42
N LYS A 133 -1.87 12.94 15.20
CA LYS A 133 -0.76 13.00 16.19
C LYS A 133 -0.58 11.70 16.98
N GLN A 134 -0.82 10.55 16.37
CA GLN A 134 -0.55 9.30 17.08
C GLN A 134 0.93 8.95 16.93
N GLU A 135 1.65 8.89 18.03
CA GLU A 135 3.03 8.43 18.04
C GLU A 135 3.09 6.89 18.08
N LEU A 136 4.12 6.33 17.46
CA LEU A 136 4.29 4.87 17.37
C LEU A 136 4.31 4.20 18.76
N ASN A 137 4.96 4.83 19.74
CA ASN A 137 5.03 4.34 21.13
C ASN A 137 3.67 4.29 21.84
N ASP A 138 2.71 5.13 21.42
CA ASP A 138 1.38 5.18 22.03
C ASP A 138 0.45 4.13 21.45
N ILE A 139 0.61 3.82 20.16
CA ILE A 139 -0.29 2.92 19.41
C ILE A 139 0.24 1.49 19.41
N PHE A 140 1.55 1.30 19.25
CA PHE A 140 2.21 0.00 19.19
C PHE A 140 3.46 0.00 20.09
N PRO A 141 3.30 0.02 21.42
CA PRO A 141 4.40 0.17 22.36
C PRO A 141 5.41 -0.99 22.29
N ASP A 142 4.97 -2.22 22.06
CA ASP A 142 5.83 -3.37 22.01
C ASP A 142 6.64 -3.44 20.71
N VAL A 143 6.01 -3.10 19.57
CA VAL A 143 6.71 -2.92 18.28
C VAL A 143 7.73 -1.79 18.39
N TYR A 144 7.35 -0.64 18.97
CA TYR A 144 8.27 0.48 19.18
C TYR A 144 9.51 0.07 19.97
N ASN A 145 9.34 -0.70 21.07
CA ASN A 145 10.46 -1.16 21.87
C ASN A 145 11.36 -2.14 21.11
N SER A 146 10.79 -2.99 20.27
CA SER A 146 11.53 -3.97 19.47
C SER A 146 12.32 -3.32 18.32
N LEU A 147 11.89 -2.15 17.85
CA LEU A 147 12.56 -1.38 16.80
C LEU A 147 13.77 -0.56 17.32
N LYS A 148 13.91 -0.41 18.62
CA LYS A 148 15.08 0.26 19.20
C LYS A 148 16.36 -0.51 18.92
N CYS A 149 17.40 0.23 18.62
CA CYS A 149 18.75 -0.29 18.43
C CYS A 149 19.54 -0.19 19.76
#